data_a880c96b7c8dbcb58407b117f6c8ce8e
#
_entry.id   a880c96b7c8dbcb58407b117f6c8ce8e
#
_cell.length_a   1.000
_cell.length_b   1.000
_cell.length_c   1.000
_cell.angle_alpha   90.00
_cell.angle_beta   90.00
_cell.angle_gamma   90.00
#
_symmetry.space_group_name_H-M   'P 1'
#
loop_
_entity.id
_entity.type
_entity.pdbx_description
1 polymer ?
#
loop_
_entity_poly.entity_id
_entity_poly.type
_entity_poly.pdbx_seq_one_letter_code
_entity_poly.pdbx_strand_id
1 'polypeptide(L)'
;MFNKILFSILITIGLQSRAQQILFDAGDSLSKVNYYYGLPINSENPDIYYIFRNQYALSYNPQKSTADWVAWNLNSGWIGETDRYKGQFITDTVIPKKYHRAKHKDYTNSGFDRGHIVRSKERSDNEINNKSTFLMSNIYPQTPDLNRGLWLNFEYYCEKLCTKENKNLFIYAGGVFVSDSTLHGEGKVAIPDSCFKIVIITDFKNKLPEINKNTEIIAVMMPNIQGVRRGKWQNYITTIRNIEIQTSYDFFSNLPQELQDCIENKKWHSKP
;
A
#
# COMPACT_ATOMS: atom_id res chain seq x y z
N MET A 1 36.97 58.19 -5.75
CA MET A 1 35.71 57.52 -6.13
C MET A 1 36.02 56.09 -6.47
N PHE A 2 35.82 55.17 -5.54
CA PHE A 2 36.00 53.74 -5.79
C PHE A 2 34.61 53.07 -5.88
N ASN A 3 34.25 52.64 -7.11
CA ASN A 3 33.04 51.84 -7.34
C ASN A 3 33.27 50.41 -6.85
N LYS A 4 32.53 50.00 -5.81
CA LYS A 4 32.43 48.61 -5.40
C LYS A 4 31.37 47.91 -6.25
N ILE A 5 31.79 47.02 -7.15
CA ILE A 5 30.94 46.13 -7.88
C ILE A 5 30.65 44.96 -6.95
N LEU A 6 29.38 44.83 -6.54
CA LEU A 6 28.89 43.69 -5.78
C LEU A 6 28.55 42.57 -6.81
N PHE A 7 29.34 41.48 -6.78
CA PHE A 7 28.99 40.25 -7.50
C PHE A 7 28.01 39.46 -6.63
N SER A 8 26.73 39.48 -7.01
CA SER A 8 25.74 38.55 -6.47
C SER A 8 25.92 37.17 -7.15
N ILE A 9 26.45 36.20 -6.42
CA ILE A 9 26.49 34.82 -6.86
C ILE A 9 25.08 34.24 -6.63
N LEU A 10 24.28 34.11 -7.70
CA LEU A 10 23.06 33.31 -7.69
C LEU A 10 23.47 31.83 -7.65
N ILE A 11 23.36 31.20 -6.48
CA ILE A 11 23.42 29.74 -6.36
C ILE A 11 22.07 29.21 -6.81
N THR A 12 21.98 28.84 -8.09
CA THR A 12 20.88 28.02 -8.59
C THR A 12 21.04 26.60 -8.04
N ILE A 13 20.37 26.29 -6.94
CA ILE A 13 20.20 24.92 -6.49
C ILE A 13 19.28 24.25 -7.53
N GLY A 14 19.87 23.56 -8.49
CA GLY A 14 19.15 22.73 -9.44
C GLY A 14 18.56 21.54 -8.70
N LEU A 15 17.29 21.63 -8.32
CA LEU A 15 16.47 20.48 -7.99
C LEU A 15 16.39 19.62 -9.26
N GLN A 16 17.32 18.70 -9.43
CA GLN A 16 17.14 17.60 -10.39
C GLN A 16 16.03 16.72 -9.80
N SER A 17 14.80 16.94 -10.28
CA SER A 17 13.73 15.96 -10.12
C SER A 17 14.18 14.66 -10.81
N ARG A 18 14.68 13.68 -10.04
CA ARG A 18 14.92 12.36 -10.60
C ARG A 18 13.57 11.83 -11.07
N ALA A 19 13.48 11.51 -12.36
CA ALA A 19 12.27 10.94 -12.94
C ALA A 19 11.94 9.64 -12.18
N GLN A 20 10.70 9.53 -11.72
CA GLN A 20 10.19 8.32 -11.08
C GLN A 20 10.38 7.14 -12.02
N GLN A 21 10.98 6.05 -11.53
CA GLN A 21 11.29 4.89 -12.35
C GLN A 21 10.11 3.91 -12.36
N ILE A 22 9.54 3.67 -13.53
CA ILE A 22 8.50 2.67 -13.73
C ILE A 22 9.18 1.37 -14.16
N LEU A 23 9.05 0.30 -13.36
CA LEU A 23 9.55 -1.03 -13.68
C LEU A 23 8.59 -1.84 -14.54
N PHE A 24 7.30 -1.61 -14.39
CA PHE A 24 6.25 -2.29 -15.14
C PHE A 24 4.99 -1.43 -15.19
N ASP A 25 4.40 -1.32 -16.37
CA ASP A 25 3.09 -0.68 -16.58
C ASP A 25 2.25 -1.58 -17.50
N ALA A 26 1.09 -2.02 -17.01
CA ALA A 26 0.13 -2.78 -17.81
C ALA A 26 -0.48 -1.94 -18.95
N GLY A 27 -0.41 -0.61 -18.82
CA GLY A 27 -0.76 0.35 -19.87
C GLY A 27 -2.25 0.53 -20.13
N ASP A 28 -3.12 -0.12 -19.36
CA ASP A 28 -4.56 -0.06 -19.58
C ASP A 28 -5.32 0.80 -18.54
N SER A 29 -6.61 1.01 -18.77
CA SER A 29 -7.47 1.78 -17.89
C SER A 29 -7.68 1.12 -16.53
N LEU A 30 -7.59 -0.23 -16.44
CA LEU A 30 -7.77 -0.96 -15.18
C LEU A 30 -6.63 -0.71 -14.20
N SER A 31 -5.38 -0.64 -14.69
CA SER A 31 -4.24 -0.34 -13.82
C SER A 31 -4.39 1.03 -13.17
N LYS A 32 -4.92 2.03 -13.90
CA LYS A 32 -5.10 3.40 -13.42
C LYS A 32 -6.18 3.54 -12.34
N VAL A 33 -7.20 2.68 -12.36
CA VAL A 33 -8.25 2.67 -11.34
C VAL A 33 -7.67 2.36 -9.96
N ASN A 34 -6.61 1.54 -9.87
CA ASN A 34 -6.02 1.15 -8.61
C ASN A 34 -5.44 2.32 -7.79
N TYR A 35 -5.01 3.40 -8.47
CA TYR A 35 -4.49 4.62 -7.85
C TYR A 35 -5.24 5.87 -8.32
N TYR A 36 -6.53 5.76 -8.50
CA TYR A 36 -7.39 6.80 -9.08
C TYR A 36 -7.27 8.15 -8.34
N TYR A 37 -7.12 8.14 -7.03
CA TYR A 37 -6.98 9.35 -6.21
C TYR A 37 -5.53 9.85 -6.09
N GLY A 38 -4.62 9.34 -6.89
CA GLY A 38 -3.20 9.72 -6.92
C GLY A 38 -2.29 8.66 -6.31
N LEU A 39 -1.01 8.76 -6.66
CA LEU A 39 0.04 7.95 -6.06
C LEU A 39 0.50 8.60 -4.76
N PRO A 40 0.71 7.84 -3.68
CA PRO A 40 1.39 8.37 -2.50
C PRO A 40 2.80 8.86 -2.87
N ILE A 41 3.14 10.08 -2.49
CA ILE A 41 4.39 10.74 -2.85
C ILE A 41 5.30 10.80 -1.62
N ASN A 42 6.56 10.44 -1.79
CA ASN A 42 7.60 10.67 -0.80
C ASN A 42 8.75 11.44 -1.45
N SER A 43 8.90 12.71 -1.10
CA SER A 43 9.93 13.59 -1.64
C SER A 43 11.34 13.27 -1.13
N GLU A 44 11.44 12.58 -0.01
CA GLU A 44 12.71 12.24 0.65
C GLU A 44 13.36 10.96 0.11
N ASN A 45 12.57 10.09 -0.55
CA ASN A 45 13.05 8.83 -1.11
C ASN A 45 12.97 8.82 -2.65
N PRO A 46 14.04 9.22 -3.35
CA PRO A 46 14.07 9.25 -4.81
C PRO A 46 14.25 7.88 -5.48
N ASP A 47 14.66 6.85 -4.72
CA ASP A 47 14.95 5.50 -5.25
C ASP A 47 13.74 4.57 -5.18
N ILE A 48 12.59 5.08 -5.58
CA ILE A 48 11.32 4.36 -5.61
C ILE A 48 11.05 3.84 -7.02
N TYR A 49 10.55 2.62 -7.10
CA TYR A 49 10.17 1.97 -8.35
C TYR A 49 8.68 1.66 -8.35
N TYR A 50 7.96 2.14 -9.34
CA TYR A 50 6.55 1.83 -9.51
C TYR A 50 6.33 0.59 -10.37
N ILE A 51 5.36 -0.23 -9.95
CA ILE A 51 4.87 -1.39 -10.67
C ILE A 51 3.36 -1.26 -10.78
N PHE A 52 2.85 -1.02 -12.00
CA PHE A 52 1.44 -0.83 -12.29
C PHE A 52 0.87 -2.09 -12.96
N ARG A 53 0.06 -2.84 -12.23
CA ARG A 53 -0.64 -4.04 -12.72
C ARG A 53 -2.14 -3.77 -12.78
N ASN A 54 -2.87 -4.58 -13.56
CA ASN A 54 -4.31 -4.50 -13.59
C ASN A 54 -4.93 -4.81 -12.23
N GLN A 55 -4.29 -5.67 -11.45
CA GLN A 55 -4.78 -6.13 -10.16
C GLN A 55 -4.46 -5.15 -9.01
N TYR A 56 -3.34 -4.44 -9.08
CA TYR A 56 -2.89 -3.47 -8.09
C TYR A 56 -1.70 -2.65 -8.61
N ALA A 57 -1.47 -1.51 -7.99
CA ALA A 57 -0.26 -0.71 -8.16
C ALA A 57 0.58 -0.77 -6.87
N LEU A 58 1.90 -0.65 -6.97
CA LEU A 58 2.76 -0.57 -5.79
C LEU A 58 4.01 0.28 -6.03
N SER A 59 4.55 0.77 -4.93
CA SER A 59 5.88 1.36 -4.84
C SER A 59 6.84 0.34 -4.26
N TYR A 60 7.80 -0.15 -5.06
CA TYR A 60 8.80 -1.10 -4.61
C TYR A 60 10.04 -0.40 -4.09
N ASN A 61 10.50 -0.80 -2.92
CA ASN A 61 11.72 -0.30 -2.29
C ASN A 61 12.82 -1.36 -2.32
N PRO A 62 13.88 -1.18 -3.11
CA PRO A 62 14.94 -2.18 -3.24
C PRO A 62 15.80 -2.31 -1.98
N GLN A 63 15.89 -1.28 -1.13
CA GLN A 63 16.62 -1.33 0.13
C GLN A 63 15.89 -2.19 1.17
N LYS A 64 14.55 -2.22 1.09
CA LYS A 64 13.69 -3.04 1.94
C LYS A 64 13.36 -4.41 1.34
N SER A 65 13.63 -4.60 0.04
CA SER A 65 13.25 -5.79 -0.73
C SER A 65 11.74 -6.11 -0.67
N THR A 66 10.91 -5.10 -0.50
CA THR A 66 9.45 -5.18 -0.44
C THR A 66 8.82 -3.88 -0.91
N ALA A 67 7.48 -3.80 -0.96
CA ALA A 67 6.78 -2.57 -1.27
C ALA A 67 6.84 -1.59 -0.07
N ASP A 68 6.82 -0.29 -0.32
CA ASP A 68 6.50 0.71 0.69
C ASP A 68 4.98 0.83 0.87
N TRP A 69 4.25 0.82 -0.25
CA TRP A 69 2.80 0.79 -0.28
C TRP A 69 2.28 0.00 -1.49
N VAL A 70 1.04 -0.46 -1.38
CA VAL A 70 0.26 -1.10 -2.44
C VAL A 70 -1.11 -0.42 -2.49
N ALA A 71 -1.60 -0.12 -3.70
CA ALA A 71 -2.89 0.51 -3.94
C ALA A 71 -3.76 -0.35 -4.87
N TRP A 72 -5.04 -0.49 -4.55
CA TRP A 72 -5.97 -1.24 -5.38
C TRP A 72 -7.42 -0.79 -5.24
N ASN A 73 -8.18 -0.99 -6.30
CA ASN A 73 -9.63 -0.89 -6.25
C ASN A 73 -10.23 -2.26 -5.89
N LEU A 74 -11.19 -2.28 -5.00
CA LEU A 74 -11.92 -3.49 -4.61
C LEU A 74 -13.44 -3.25 -4.70
N ASN A 75 -14.11 -4.11 -5.42
CA ASN A 75 -15.56 -4.18 -5.54
C ASN A 75 -16.00 -5.63 -5.77
N SER A 76 -17.31 -5.88 -5.84
CA SER A 76 -17.86 -7.23 -6.01
C SER A 76 -17.39 -7.93 -7.30
N GLY A 77 -17.03 -7.18 -8.36
CA GLY A 77 -16.55 -7.75 -9.62
C GLY A 77 -15.18 -8.45 -9.52
N TRP A 78 -14.37 -8.12 -8.53
CA TRP A 78 -13.09 -8.78 -8.27
C TRP A 78 -13.20 -10.04 -7.41
N ILE A 79 -14.37 -10.28 -6.79
CA ILE A 79 -14.61 -11.37 -5.85
C ILE A 79 -15.49 -12.42 -6.55
N GLY A 80 -14.88 -13.56 -6.87
CA GLY A 80 -15.53 -14.68 -7.55
C GLY A 80 -15.29 -16.01 -6.84
N GLU A 81 -15.49 -17.11 -7.55
CA GLU A 81 -15.43 -18.48 -7.03
C GLU A 81 -14.12 -19.21 -7.40
N THR A 82 -13.14 -18.50 -7.98
CA THR A 82 -11.86 -19.11 -8.32
C THR A 82 -11.14 -19.58 -7.06
N ASP A 83 -10.72 -20.84 -7.08
CA ASP A 83 -9.93 -21.45 -6.02
C ASP A 83 -8.65 -20.63 -5.75
N ARG A 84 -8.28 -20.56 -4.48
CA ARG A 84 -7.01 -19.98 -4.09
C ARG A 84 -5.85 -20.73 -4.77
N TYR A 85 -4.93 -20.00 -5.39
CA TYR A 85 -3.70 -20.57 -5.93
C TYR A 85 -2.96 -21.41 -4.88
N LYS A 86 -2.64 -22.66 -5.22
CA LYS A 86 -2.06 -23.67 -4.30
C LYS A 86 -0.54 -23.83 -4.44
N GLY A 87 0.09 -23.07 -5.39
CA GLY A 87 1.53 -23.09 -5.58
C GLY A 87 2.31 -22.29 -4.52
N GLN A 88 3.64 -22.31 -4.66
CA GLN A 88 4.51 -21.47 -3.86
C GLN A 88 4.34 -20.00 -4.24
N PHE A 89 4.65 -19.10 -3.29
CA PHE A 89 4.77 -17.68 -3.59
C PHE A 89 5.86 -17.44 -4.65
N ILE A 90 5.60 -16.49 -5.53
CA ILE A 90 6.30 -16.31 -6.80
C ILE A 90 7.23 -15.11 -6.70
N THR A 91 8.52 -15.30 -6.99
CA THR A 91 9.47 -14.19 -7.11
C THR A 91 9.03 -13.24 -8.21
N ASP A 92 8.94 -11.95 -7.91
CA ASP A 92 8.56 -10.94 -8.89
C ASP A 92 9.74 -10.61 -9.83
N THR A 93 9.65 -11.07 -11.06
CA THR A 93 10.76 -10.99 -12.04
C THR A 93 10.88 -9.63 -12.73
N VAL A 94 9.90 -8.72 -12.58
CA VAL A 94 10.01 -7.34 -13.09
C VAL A 94 11.01 -6.52 -12.29
N ILE A 95 11.27 -6.89 -11.03
CA ILE A 95 12.32 -6.27 -10.22
C ILE A 95 13.69 -6.58 -10.84
N PRO A 96 14.56 -5.57 -11.07
CA PRO A 96 15.89 -5.80 -11.67
C PRO A 96 16.75 -6.78 -10.85
N LYS A 97 17.54 -7.65 -11.54
CA LYS A 97 18.41 -8.66 -10.90
C LYS A 97 19.48 -8.07 -9.98
N LYS A 98 19.84 -6.80 -10.15
CA LYS A 98 20.80 -6.10 -9.27
C LYS A 98 20.27 -5.90 -7.85
N TYR A 99 18.95 -6.01 -7.64
CA TYR A 99 18.32 -5.94 -6.33
C TYR A 99 17.95 -7.33 -5.84
N HIS A 100 17.84 -7.49 -4.53
CA HIS A 100 17.31 -8.72 -3.98
C HIS A 100 15.83 -8.85 -4.38
N ARG A 101 15.51 -9.99 -4.99
CA ARG A 101 14.15 -10.40 -5.31
C ARG A 101 13.68 -11.36 -4.23
N ALA A 102 12.80 -10.92 -3.36
CA ALA A 102 12.26 -11.77 -2.31
C ALA A 102 11.74 -13.11 -2.87
N LYS A 103 11.97 -14.18 -2.15
CA LYS A 103 11.65 -15.56 -2.54
C LYS A 103 10.82 -16.24 -1.46
N HIS A 104 10.06 -17.24 -1.84
CA HIS A 104 9.30 -18.07 -0.90
C HIS A 104 10.19 -18.58 0.27
N LYS A 105 11.41 -19.02 -0.03
CA LYS A 105 12.36 -19.55 0.96
C LYS A 105 12.82 -18.54 2.01
N ASP A 106 12.82 -17.24 1.70
CA ASP A 106 13.33 -16.19 2.60
C ASP A 106 12.46 -16.07 3.88
N TYR A 107 11.22 -16.53 3.81
CA TYR A 107 10.28 -16.57 4.93
C TYR A 107 10.26 -17.90 5.69
N THR A 108 10.95 -18.92 5.17
CA THR A 108 10.91 -20.27 5.76
C THR A 108 11.60 -20.26 7.12
N ASN A 109 10.94 -20.75 8.15
CA ASN A 109 11.42 -20.77 9.54
C ASN A 109 11.75 -19.40 10.14
N SER A 110 11.21 -18.31 9.56
CA SER A 110 11.45 -16.93 10.05
C SER A 110 10.61 -16.57 11.27
N GLY A 111 9.56 -17.32 11.59
CA GLY A 111 8.56 -16.95 12.58
C GLY A 111 7.47 -16.01 12.05
N PHE A 112 7.60 -15.55 10.78
CA PHE A 112 6.64 -14.67 10.12
C PHE A 112 5.86 -15.42 9.04
N ASP A 113 4.60 -15.05 8.89
CA ASP A 113 3.78 -15.45 7.76
C ASP A 113 4.17 -14.64 6.50
N ARG A 114 3.88 -15.21 5.34
CA ARG A 114 3.87 -14.49 4.06
C ARG A 114 2.53 -13.76 3.96
N GLY A 115 2.45 -12.58 4.60
CA GLY A 115 1.23 -11.79 4.69
C GLY A 115 0.93 -11.09 3.37
N HIS A 116 -0.22 -11.38 2.77
CA HIS A 116 -0.68 -10.64 1.59
C HIS A 116 -1.06 -9.21 1.96
N ILE A 117 -0.75 -8.26 1.08
CA ILE A 117 -1.28 -6.91 1.16
C ILE A 117 -2.60 -6.84 0.39
N VAL A 118 -2.59 -7.18 -0.89
CA VAL A 118 -3.82 -7.48 -1.66
C VAL A 118 -4.14 -8.96 -1.47
N ARG A 119 -5.22 -9.24 -0.77
CA ARG A 119 -5.64 -10.61 -0.39
C ARG A 119 -6.05 -11.41 -1.62
N SER A 120 -5.74 -12.71 -1.65
CA SER A 120 -6.09 -13.58 -2.78
C SER A 120 -7.59 -13.65 -3.05
N LYS A 121 -8.46 -13.62 -2.03
CA LYS A 121 -9.92 -13.57 -2.20
C LYS A 121 -10.39 -12.30 -2.90
N GLU A 122 -9.69 -11.18 -2.72
CA GLU A 122 -9.98 -9.91 -3.37
C GLU A 122 -9.63 -9.87 -4.88
N ARG A 123 -9.08 -10.97 -5.40
CA ARG A 123 -8.75 -11.21 -6.81
C ARG A 123 -9.13 -12.64 -7.20
N SER A 124 -10.34 -13.08 -6.83
CA SER A 124 -10.83 -14.44 -7.09
C SER A 124 -11.84 -14.52 -8.24
N ASP A 125 -11.93 -13.49 -9.05
CA ASP A 125 -12.73 -13.46 -10.28
C ASP A 125 -12.18 -14.41 -11.35
N ASN A 126 -10.86 -14.61 -11.41
CA ASN A 126 -10.20 -15.58 -12.27
C ASN A 126 -8.83 -16.01 -11.73
N GLU A 127 -8.26 -17.10 -12.32
CA GLU A 127 -7.00 -17.68 -11.88
C GLU A 127 -5.77 -16.77 -12.05
N ILE A 128 -5.72 -15.99 -13.13
CA ILE A 128 -4.60 -15.07 -13.41
C ILE A 128 -4.56 -13.99 -12.36
N ASN A 129 -5.71 -13.37 -12.04
CA ASN A 129 -5.84 -12.34 -11.04
C ASN A 129 -5.52 -12.90 -9.66
N ASN A 130 -6.02 -14.09 -9.32
CA ASN A 130 -5.71 -14.75 -8.06
C ASN A 130 -4.20 -15.02 -7.91
N LYS A 131 -3.59 -15.61 -8.92
CA LYS A 131 -2.16 -15.93 -8.93
C LYS A 131 -1.26 -14.68 -8.81
N SER A 132 -1.67 -13.54 -9.36
CA SER A 132 -0.92 -12.29 -9.28
C SER A 132 -0.70 -11.82 -7.85
N THR A 133 -1.64 -12.13 -6.93
CA THR A 133 -1.52 -11.75 -5.51
C THR A 133 -0.40 -12.49 -4.78
N PHE A 134 0.11 -13.60 -5.33
CA PHE A 134 1.18 -14.41 -4.76
C PHE A 134 2.59 -13.96 -5.18
N LEU A 135 2.70 -12.86 -5.92
CA LEU A 135 4.00 -12.23 -6.20
C LEU A 135 4.59 -11.67 -4.90
N MET A 136 5.88 -11.97 -4.67
CA MET A 136 6.56 -11.59 -3.42
C MET A 136 6.62 -10.07 -3.20
N SER A 137 6.45 -9.26 -4.25
CA SER A 137 6.31 -7.80 -4.13
C SER A 137 5.01 -7.34 -3.46
N ASN A 138 4.00 -8.23 -3.35
CA ASN A 138 2.73 -8.01 -2.63
C ASN A 138 2.72 -8.63 -1.23
N ILE A 139 3.88 -9.03 -0.69
CA ILE A 139 3.97 -9.84 0.54
C ILE A 139 4.83 -9.14 1.58
N TYR A 140 4.32 -9.07 2.81
CA TYR A 140 5.07 -8.61 3.98
C TYR A 140 5.35 -9.74 4.98
N PRO A 141 6.47 -9.67 5.71
CA PRO A 141 6.64 -10.45 6.93
C PRO A 141 5.66 -9.96 7.99
N GLN A 142 4.58 -10.70 8.18
CA GLN A 142 3.59 -10.41 9.22
C GLN A 142 3.64 -11.48 10.29
N THR A 143 3.50 -11.09 11.57
CA THR A 143 3.33 -12.07 12.64
C THR A 143 2.06 -12.88 12.40
N PRO A 144 2.02 -14.19 12.76
CA PRO A 144 0.81 -14.98 12.64
C PRO A 144 -0.42 -14.35 13.32
N ASP A 145 -0.22 -13.63 14.41
CA ASP A 145 -1.32 -13.00 15.14
C ASP A 145 -1.87 -11.78 14.44
N LEU A 146 -1.03 -10.98 13.77
CA LEU A 146 -1.51 -9.92 12.90
C LEU A 146 -2.18 -10.51 11.66
N ASN A 147 -1.46 -11.33 10.89
CA ASN A 147 -1.90 -11.84 9.58
C ASN A 147 -3.20 -12.66 9.67
N ARG A 148 -3.30 -13.56 10.63
CA ARG A 148 -4.45 -14.48 10.81
C ARG A 148 -5.49 -13.94 11.78
N GLY A 149 -5.30 -12.73 12.31
CA GLY A 149 -6.15 -12.08 13.32
C GLY A 149 -6.64 -10.71 12.85
N LEU A 150 -6.02 -9.65 13.38
CA LEU A 150 -6.49 -8.26 13.15
C LEU A 150 -6.59 -7.90 11.66
N TRP A 151 -5.54 -8.22 10.88
CA TRP A 151 -5.49 -7.90 9.45
C TRP A 151 -6.59 -8.61 8.69
N LEU A 152 -6.71 -9.94 8.89
CA LEU A 152 -7.75 -10.75 8.26
C LEU A 152 -9.18 -10.29 8.65
N ASN A 153 -9.39 -9.92 9.92
CA ASN A 153 -10.70 -9.43 10.36
C ASN A 153 -11.10 -8.12 9.67
N PHE A 154 -10.14 -7.24 9.42
CA PHE A 154 -10.39 -6.01 8.67
C PHE A 154 -10.62 -6.30 7.17
N GLU A 155 -9.92 -7.27 6.59
CA GLU A 155 -10.17 -7.73 5.22
C GLU A 155 -11.59 -8.32 5.06
N TYR A 156 -12.06 -9.10 6.02
CA TYR A 156 -13.45 -9.59 6.02
C TYR A 156 -14.47 -8.44 6.10
N TYR A 157 -14.16 -7.38 6.85
CA TYR A 157 -15.01 -6.20 6.88
C TYR A 157 -15.06 -5.52 5.50
N CYS A 158 -13.93 -5.32 4.83
CA CYS A 158 -13.86 -4.76 3.48
C CYS A 158 -14.60 -5.64 2.45
N GLU A 159 -14.42 -6.97 2.52
CA GLU A 159 -15.14 -7.93 1.68
C GLU A 159 -16.67 -7.81 1.85
N LYS A 160 -17.13 -7.70 3.10
CA LYS A 160 -18.55 -7.51 3.41
C LYS A 160 -19.11 -6.21 2.81
N LEU A 161 -18.39 -5.10 2.89
CA LEU A 161 -18.80 -3.83 2.27
C LEU A 161 -19.02 -4.00 0.76
N CYS A 162 -18.15 -4.74 0.07
CA CYS A 162 -18.28 -4.99 -1.37
C CYS A 162 -19.42 -5.98 -1.71
N THR A 163 -19.48 -7.09 -1.00
CA THR A 163 -20.36 -8.23 -1.38
C THR A 163 -21.78 -8.11 -0.82
N LYS A 164 -21.97 -7.42 0.31
CA LYS A 164 -23.28 -7.28 0.97
C LYS A 164 -23.86 -5.88 0.89
N GLU A 165 -22.99 -4.86 0.82
CA GLU A 165 -23.42 -3.46 0.86
C GLU A 165 -23.17 -2.73 -0.47
N ASN A 166 -22.73 -3.48 -1.51
CA ASN A 166 -22.50 -2.99 -2.88
C ASN A 166 -21.59 -1.75 -2.92
N LYS A 167 -20.55 -1.73 -2.06
CA LYS A 167 -19.57 -0.65 -2.02
C LYS A 167 -18.43 -0.89 -3.01
N ASN A 168 -17.82 0.21 -3.44
CA ASN A 168 -16.60 0.26 -4.20
C ASN A 168 -15.52 0.90 -3.34
N LEU A 169 -14.45 0.16 -3.08
CA LEU A 169 -13.37 0.57 -2.19
C LEU A 169 -12.12 0.93 -2.99
N PHE A 170 -11.46 2.01 -2.58
CA PHE A 170 -10.11 2.34 -3.03
C PHE A 170 -9.20 2.22 -1.82
N ILE A 171 -8.23 1.33 -1.91
CA ILE A 171 -7.44 0.93 -0.75
C ILE A 171 -5.98 1.24 -1.00
N TYR A 172 -5.35 1.86 0.00
CA TYR A 172 -3.90 2.03 0.09
C TYR A 172 -3.43 1.31 1.36
N ALA A 173 -2.45 0.46 1.24
CA ALA A 173 -1.91 -0.25 2.40
C ALA A 173 -0.40 -0.37 2.29
N GLY A 174 0.27 -0.45 3.44
CA GLY A 174 1.72 -0.50 3.46
C GLY A 174 2.29 -0.82 4.84
N GLY A 175 3.62 -0.75 4.93
CA GLY A 175 4.37 -0.95 6.16
C GLY A 175 4.89 0.36 6.74
N VAL A 176 4.92 0.44 8.06
CA VAL A 176 5.69 1.44 8.80
C VAL A 176 6.97 0.75 9.26
N PHE A 177 8.12 1.25 8.82
CA PHE A 177 9.43 0.67 9.07
C PHE A 177 10.26 1.65 9.92
N VAL A 178 10.18 1.52 11.22
CA VAL A 178 10.94 2.33 12.19
C VAL A 178 12.25 1.63 12.56
N SER A 179 12.17 0.31 12.75
CA SER A 179 13.34 -0.53 13.04
C SER A 179 14.01 -1.02 11.76
N ASP A 180 15.32 -1.31 11.84
CA ASP A 180 16.08 -1.95 10.76
C ASP A 180 15.91 -3.48 10.74
N SER A 181 14.81 -3.98 11.31
CA SER A 181 14.54 -5.41 11.40
C SER A 181 14.32 -6.04 10.03
N THR A 182 14.99 -7.16 9.78
CA THR A 182 14.87 -7.91 8.52
C THR A 182 14.70 -9.40 8.78
N LEU A 183 14.12 -10.13 7.82
CA LEU A 183 14.15 -11.57 7.83
C LEU A 183 15.61 -12.06 7.78
N HIS A 184 15.87 -13.18 8.47
CA HIS A 184 17.17 -13.84 8.38
C HIS A 184 17.37 -14.44 6.98
N GLY A 185 18.58 -14.28 6.40
CA GLY A 185 18.93 -14.85 5.08
C GLY A 185 19.70 -13.87 4.18
N GLU A 186 19.93 -14.29 2.93
CA GLU A 186 20.72 -13.52 1.95
C GLU A 186 20.05 -12.19 1.56
N GLY A 187 18.76 -12.05 1.78
CA GLY A 187 17.96 -10.99 1.15
C GLY A 187 17.24 -10.09 2.11
N LYS A 188 17.76 -9.68 3.21
CA LYS A 188 17.31 -8.57 4.06
C LYS A 188 15.91 -8.00 3.73
N VAL A 189 14.86 -8.88 3.68
CA VAL A 189 13.48 -8.42 3.52
C VAL A 189 13.09 -7.71 4.80
N ALA A 190 12.79 -6.44 4.72
CA ALA A 190 12.45 -5.62 5.89
C ALA A 190 11.15 -6.09 6.53
N ILE A 191 11.12 -6.09 7.85
CA ILE A 191 9.96 -6.43 8.66
C ILE A 191 9.30 -5.12 9.09
N PRO A 192 8.05 -4.82 8.70
CA PRO A 192 7.38 -3.62 9.17
C PRO A 192 7.06 -3.73 10.67
N ASP A 193 7.26 -2.66 11.43
CA ASP A 193 6.85 -2.55 12.83
C ASP A 193 5.33 -2.48 12.98
N SER A 194 4.67 -1.88 12.00
CA SER A 194 3.22 -1.83 11.88
C SER A 194 2.80 -1.93 10.42
N CYS A 195 1.57 -2.39 10.18
CA CYS A 195 0.95 -2.35 8.87
C CYS A 195 -0.23 -1.38 8.89
N PHE A 196 -0.32 -0.49 7.90
CA PHE A 196 -1.44 0.42 7.75
C PHE A 196 -2.35 0.03 6.59
N LYS A 197 -3.61 0.46 6.65
CA LYS A 197 -4.57 0.39 5.54
C LYS A 197 -5.50 1.60 5.59
N ILE A 198 -5.61 2.31 4.46
CA ILE A 198 -6.53 3.42 4.23
C ILE A 198 -7.57 2.91 3.25
N VAL A 199 -8.84 2.99 3.60
CA VAL A 199 -9.97 2.48 2.81
C VAL A 199 -10.94 3.63 2.54
N ILE A 200 -11.03 4.06 1.29
CA ILE A 200 -12.02 5.03 0.82
C ILE A 200 -13.25 4.24 0.40
N ILE A 201 -14.39 4.53 1.00
CA ILE A 201 -15.65 3.82 0.80
C ILE A 201 -16.57 4.68 -0.06
N THR A 202 -16.97 4.15 -1.21
CA THR A 202 -17.87 4.81 -2.14
C THR A 202 -18.98 3.85 -2.57
N ASP A 203 -20.04 4.37 -3.18
CA ASP A 203 -21.04 3.52 -3.81
C ASP A 203 -20.52 2.96 -5.13
N PHE A 204 -20.83 1.70 -5.42
CA PHE A 204 -20.52 1.11 -6.71
C PHE A 204 -21.45 1.69 -7.79
N LYS A 205 -20.90 2.53 -8.67
CA LYS A 205 -21.60 3.20 -9.77
C LYS A 205 -20.79 3.08 -11.07
N ASN A 206 -21.45 3.32 -12.19
CA ASN A 206 -20.80 3.28 -13.51
C ASN A 206 -19.75 4.40 -13.73
N LYS A 207 -19.68 5.38 -12.84
CA LYS A 207 -18.68 6.47 -12.88
C LYS A 207 -17.82 6.43 -11.63
N LEU A 208 -16.52 6.66 -11.81
CA LEU A 208 -15.59 6.78 -10.69
C LEU A 208 -15.98 7.99 -9.81
N PRO A 209 -16.12 7.79 -8.49
CA PRO A 209 -16.62 8.82 -7.59
C PRO A 209 -15.57 9.87 -7.24
N GLU A 210 -16.00 11.10 -7.03
CA GLU A 210 -15.16 12.15 -6.47
C GLU A 210 -15.15 12.07 -4.95
N ILE A 211 -14.00 12.33 -4.33
CA ILE A 211 -13.86 12.49 -2.89
C ILE A 211 -14.35 13.89 -2.49
N ASN A 212 -15.08 13.96 -1.39
CA ASN A 212 -15.48 15.21 -0.74
C ASN A 212 -15.40 15.06 0.78
N LYS A 213 -15.65 16.14 1.52
CA LYS A 213 -15.58 16.18 2.97
C LYS A 213 -16.46 15.14 3.71
N ASN A 214 -17.50 14.62 3.04
CA ASN A 214 -18.41 13.62 3.61
C ASN A 214 -18.07 12.20 3.19
N THR A 215 -17.06 12.00 2.33
CA THR A 215 -16.61 10.67 1.91
C THR A 215 -16.19 9.88 3.14
N GLU A 216 -16.70 8.66 3.26
CA GLU A 216 -16.35 7.76 4.35
C GLU A 216 -14.99 7.14 4.10
N ILE A 217 -14.05 7.36 5.03
CA ILE A 217 -12.68 6.86 4.94
C ILE A 217 -12.31 6.21 6.27
N ILE A 218 -11.77 5.00 6.22
CA ILE A 218 -11.25 4.30 7.39
C ILE A 218 -9.75 4.20 7.24
N ALA A 219 -9.00 4.69 8.22
CA ALA A 219 -7.56 4.50 8.33
C ALA A 219 -7.25 3.68 9.58
N VAL A 220 -6.47 2.62 9.43
CA VAL A 220 -6.00 1.77 10.54
C VAL A 220 -4.48 1.62 10.47
N MET A 221 -3.84 1.50 11.66
CA MET A 221 -2.43 1.18 11.78
C MET A 221 -2.26 0.14 12.88
N MET A 222 -1.94 -1.08 12.51
CA MET A 222 -1.92 -2.26 13.37
C MET A 222 -0.50 -2.70 13.64
N PRO A 223 -0.08 -2.90 14.93
CA PRO A 223 1.26 -3.33 15.25
C PRO A 223 1.53 -4.76 14.76
N ASN A 224 2.72 -4.99 14.21
CA ASN A 224 3.13 -6.28 13.69
C ASN A 224 3.80 -7.14 14.78
N ILE A 225 3.06 -7.41 15.86
CA ILE A 225 3.55 -8.15 17.03
C ILE A 225 2.68 -9.34 17.35
N GLN A 226 3.22 -10.28 18.14
CA GLN A 226 2.44 -11.40 18.72
C GLN A 226 1.49 -10.87 19.81
N GLY A 227 0.43 -11.61 20.09
CA GLY A 227 -0.55 -11.29 21.14
C GLY A 227 -1.75 -10.45 20.66
N VAL A 228 -1.71 -9.90 19.44
CA VAL A 228 -2.78 -9.00 18.92
C VAL A 228 -3.96 -9.74 18.29
N ARG A 229 -3.89 -11.04 18.10
CA ARG A 229 -4.87 -11.85 17.34
C ARG A 229 -6.32 -11.69 17.77
N ARG A 230 -6.56 -11.57 19.08
CA ARG A 230 -7.91 -11.44 19.66
C ARG A 230 -8.39 -9.99 19.76
N GLY A 231 -7.56 -9.02 19.36
CA GLY A 231 -7.91 -7.62 19.37
C GLY A 231 -9.01 -7.29 18.34
N LYS A 232 -9.68 -6.18 18.56
CA LYS A 232 -10.63 -5.62 17.59
C LYS A 232 -9.87 -4.62 16.71
N TRP A 233 -9.97 -4.70 15.40
CA TRP A 233 -9.28 -3.78 14.49
C TRP A 233 -9.71 -2.31 14.72
N GLN A 234 -10.93 -2.10 15.24
CA GLN A 234 -11.42 -0.76 15.58
C GLN A 234 -10.57 -0.05 16.64
N ASN A 235 -9.83 -0.79 17.48
CA ASN A 235 -8.92 -0.20 18.47
C ASN A 235 -7.67 0.42 17.82
N TYR A 236 -7.44 0.14 16.54
CA TYR A 236 -6.28 0.60 15.78
C TYR A 236 -6.65 1.64 14.71
N ILE A 237 -7.86 2.21 14.81
CA ILE A 237 -8.30 3.31 13.96
C ILE A 237 -7.42 4.52 14.25
N THR A 238 -6.92 5.11 13.19
CA THR A 238 -6.06 6.30 13.21
C THR A 238 -6.56 7.33 12.18
N THR A 239 -5.78 8.34 11.91
CA THR A 239 -6.00 9.31 10.83
C THR A 239 -5.02 9.06 9.68
N ILE A 240 -5.35 9.51 8.46
CA ILE A 240 -4.43 9.47 7.34
C ILE A 240 -3.19 10.30 7.68
N ARG A 241 -3.38 11.50 8.26
CA ARG A 241 -2.28 12.37 8.69
C ARG A 241 -1.28 11.67 9.62
N ASN A 242 -1.75 10.83 10.54
CA ASN A 242 -0.84 10.06 11.38
C ASN A 242 -0.04 9.01 10.58
N ILE A 243 -0.66 8.38 9.56
CA ILE A 243 0.04 7.45 8.67
C ILE A 243 1.12 8.20 7.86
N GLU A 244 0.81 9.39 7.36
CA GLU A 244 1.76 10.25 6.63
C GLU A 244 2.97 10.61 7.49
N ILE A 245 2.74 11.03 8.73
CA ILE A 245 3.81 11.34 9.69
C ILE A 245 4.73 10.12 9.92
N GLN A 246 4.15 8.92 10.00
CA GLN A 246 4.91 7.69 10.28
C GLN A 246 5.61 7.11 9.04
N THR A 247 5.19 7.48 7.84
CA THR A 247 5.69 6.89 6.58
C THR A 247 6.44 7.88 5.70
N SER A 248 6.33 9.17 5.96
CA SER A 248 6.79 10.29 5.11
C SER A 248 6.15 10.26 3.70
N TYR A 249 5.03 9.57 3.52
CA TYR A 249 4.24 9.59 2.30
C TYR A 249 3.11 10.60 2.42
N ASP A 250 2.89 11.41 1.38
CA ASP A 250 1.76 12.31 1.19
C ASP A 250 0.71 11.59 0.34
N PHE A 251 -0.45 11.28 0.95
CA PHE A 251 -1.56 10.63 0.28
C PHE A 251 -2.50 11.68 -0.30
N PHE A 252 -3.11 11.36 -1.45
CA PHE A 252 -4.11 12.23 -2.09
C PHE A 252 -3.60 13.61 -2.50
N SER A 253 -2.30 13.77 -2.71
CA SER A 253 -1.64 15.02 -3.11
C SER A 253 -2.23 15.70 -4.36
N ASN A 254 -3.03 14.98 -5.15
CA ASN A 254 -3.78 15.53 -6.30
C ASN A 254 -5.09 16.24 -5.89
N LEU A 255 -5.53 16.11 -4.64
CA LEU A 255 -6.72 16.81 -4.15
C LEU A 255 -6.39 18.25 -3.72
N PRO A 256 -7.37 19.18 -3.76
CA PRO A 256 -7.19 20.51 -3.18
C PRO A 256 -6.80 20.44 -1.69
N GLN A 257 -5.87 21.30 -1.25
CA GLN A 257 -5.32 21.27 0.12
C GLN A 257 -6.39 21.30 1.21
N GLU A 258 -7.42 22.15 1.07
CA GLU A 258 -8.54 22.22 2.04
C GLU A 258 -9.27 20.89 2.20
N LEU A 259 -9.38 20.11 1.11
CA LEU A 259 -10.01 18.80 1.15
C LEU A 259 -9.09 17.78 1.81
N GLN A 260 -7.79 17.79 1.48
CA GLN A 260 -6.79 16.96 2.15
C GLN A 260 -6.83 17.20 3.66
N ASP A 261 -6.71 18.45 4.12
CA ASP A 261 -6.73 18.83 5.53
C ASP A 261 -7.98 18.33 6.26
N CYS A 262 -9.12 18.35 5.55
CA CYS A 262 -10.40 17.88 6.11
C CYS A 262 -10.46 16.36 6.27
N ILE A 263 -10.06 15.59 5.21
CA ILE A 263 -10.22 14.13 5.21
C ILE A 263 -9.09 13.42 5.95
N GLU A 264 -7.88 13.94 5.92
CA GLU A 264 -6.69 13.32 6.49
C GLU A 264 -6.62 13.44 8.01
N ASN A 265 -7.19 14.50 8.58
CA ASN A 265 -7.30 14.68 10.03
C ASN A 265 -8.53 14.01 10.63
N LYS A 266 -9.44 13.49 9.81
CA LYS A 266 -10.68 12.88 10.27
C LYS A 266 -10.46 11.45 10.74
N LYS A 267 -10.83 11.18 11.99
CA LYS A 267 -10.86 9.82 12.53
C LYS A 267 -12.23 9.21 12.27
N TRP A 268 -12.24 8.00 11.70
CA TRP A 268 -13.48 7.27 11.48
C TRP A 268 -14.11 6.80 12.79
N HIS A 269 -15.42 6.88 12.88
CA HIS A 269 -16.20 6.36 13.98
C HIS A 269 -17.23 5.38 13.42
N SER A 270 -17.33 4.19 14.04
CA SER A 270 -18.40 3.26 13.67
C SER A 270 -19.76 3.93 13.86
N LYS A 271 -20.62 3.80 12.87
CA LYS A 271 -22.02 4.15 13.06
C LYS A 271 -22.60 3.27 14.17
N PRO A 272 -23.42 3.82 15.08
CA PRO A 272 -24.05 3.07 16.18
C PRO A 272 -24.89 1.90 15.66
#